data_6b939f59a10e19fec3db5e3dc51b7fd5
#
_entry.id   6b939f59a10e19fec3db5e3dc51b7fd5
#
_cell.length_a   1.000
_cell.length_b   1.000
_cell.length_c   1.000
_cell.angle_alpha   90.00
_cell.angle_beta   90.00
_cell.angle_gamma   90.00
#
_symmetry.space_group_name_H-M   'P 1'
#
loop_
_entity.id
_entity.type
_entity.pdbx_description
1 polymer ?
#
loop_
_entity_poly.entity_id
_entity_poly.type
_entity_poly.pdbx_seq_one_letter_code
_entity_poly.pdbx_strand_id
1 'polypeptide(L)'
;LEAKDQLDEEAKDQLVMGIKEDANWLLNMVENLLSITRIQSNGSDTQPHVKKVPEPLEEVVSEAIQRYHKRYPDSELKVKIPEDFLMVPMDPTLIEQVIMNLLENAWVHAGTRGPIELDIKEEEKNVVFYVRDHGVGIEPERIAQIFDGCAGAIDHESRKGMGIGLSICKSIVMAHQGDVYARNYEDGAEFSFSLPMDEKELTEEKEL
;
A
#
# COMPACT_ATOMS: atom_id res chain seq x y z
N LEU A 1 40.01 -6.09 1.65
CA LEU A 1 40.06 -7.11 2.74
C LEU A 1 40.68 -6.54 4.04
N GLU A 2 41.29 -5.36 3.99
CA GLU A 2 41.99 -4.74 5.15
C GLU A 2 41.10 -3.89 6.08
N ALA A 3 39.85 -3.63 5.71
CA ALA A 3 38.96 -2.79 6.53
C ALA A 3 38.12 -3.56 7.58
N LYS A 4 38.25 -4.87 7.63
CA LYS A 4 37.38 -5.73 8.48
C LYS A 4 37.73 -5.69 9.97
N ASP A 5 38.98 -5.29 10.30
CA ASP A 5 39.49 -5.27 11.69
C ASP A 5 39.42 -3.90 12.37
N GLN A 6 38.86 -2.87 11.71
CA GLN A 6 38.84 -1.49 12.24
C GLN A 6 37.43 -1.02 12.64
N LEU A 7 36.36 -1.81 12.35
CA LEU A 7 35.00 -1.45 12.75
C LEU A 7 34.72 -2.00 14.14
N ASP A 8 34.29 -1.16 15.06
CA ASP A 8 33.72 -1.59 16.32
C ASP A 8 32.37 -2.33 16.12
N GLU A 9 31.88 -3.02 17.13
CA GLU A 9 30.64 -3.80 17.00
C GLU A 9 29.42 -2.90 16.65
N GLU A 10 29.40 -1.67 17.17
CA GLU A 10 28.32 -0.72 16.92
C GLU A 10 28.31 -0.25 15.44
N ALA A 11 29.47 -0.02 14.85
CA ALA A 11 29.60 0.30 13.44
C ALA A 11 29.23 -0.90 12.53
N LYS A 12 29.53 -2.12 12.95
CA LYS A 12 29.10 -3.33 12.23
C LYS A 12 27.58 -3.48 12.24
N ASP A 13 26.95 -3.29 13.40
CA ASP A 13 25.49 -3.37 13.54
C ASP A 13 24.79 -2.29 12.69
N GLN A 14 25.29 -1.06 12.69
CA GLN A 14 24.79 0.01 11.84
C GLN A 14 24.93 -0.32 10.34
N LEU A 15 26.04 -0.93 9.95
CA LEU A 15 26.28 -1.33 8.55
C LEU A 15 25.32 -2.46 8.13
N VAL A 16 25.12 -3.46 8.99
CA VAL A 16 24.16 -4.56 8.74
C VAL A 16 22.74 -4.03 8.65
N MET A 17 22.38 -3.08 9.52
CA MET A 17 21.07 -2.44 9.50
C MET A 17 20.84 -1.65 8.20
N GLY A 18 21.83 -0.88 7.76
CA GLY A 18 21.80 -0.16 6.49
C GLY A 18 21.66 -1.09 5.27
N ILE A 19 22.43 -2.19 5.24
CA ILE A 19 22.31 -3.19 4.17
C ILE A 19 20.90 -3.83 4.15
N LYS A 20 20.34 -4.13 5.32
CA LYS A 20 18.98 -4.67 5.44
C LYS A 20 17.94 -3.67 4.92
N GLU A 21 18.08 -2.40 5.25
CA GLU A 21 17.20 -1.33 4.77
C GLU A 21 17.29 -1.17 3.24
N ASP A 22 18.50 -1.14 2.68
CA ASP A 22 18.72 -1.05 1.24
C ASP A 22 18.19 -2.27 0.47
N ALA A 23 18.36 -3.47 1.02
CA ALA A 23 17.83 -4.71 0.43
C ALA A 23 16.30 -4.72 0.43
N ASN A 24 15.67 -4.29 1.52
CA ASN A 24 14.21 -4.17 1.61
C ASN A 24 13.68 -3.12 0.63
N TRP A 25 14.38 -1.99 0.49
CA TRP A 25 14.03 -0.97 -0.48
C TRP A 25 14.08 -1.48 -1.93
N LEU A 26 15.13 -2.24 -2.30
CA LEU A 26 15.24 -2.85 -3.62
C LEU A 26 14.13 -3.87 -3.88
N LEU A 27 13.79 -4.70 -2.89
CA LEU A 27 12.68 -5.65 -3.00
C LEU A 27 11.36 -4.93 -3.30
N ASN A 28 11.05 -3.86 -2.57
CA ASN A 28 9.85 -3.06 -2.81
C ASN A 28 9.84 -2.46 -4.21
N MET A 29 10.98 -1.96 -4.68
CA MET A 29 11.10 -1.40 -6.02
C MET A 29 10.80 -2.44 -7.10
N VAL A 30 11.33 -3.66 -6.94
CA VAL A 30 11.09 -4.77 -7.87
C VAL A 30 9.62 -5.20 -7.83
N GLU A 31 9.02 -5.38 -6.64
CA GLU A 31 7.60 -5.72 -6.49
C GLU A 31 6.72 -4.66 -7.14
N ASN A 32 7.03 -3.40 -6.96
CA ASN A 32 6.34 -2.27 -7.55
C ASN A 32 6.42 -2.28 -9.09
N LEU A 33 7.59 -2.55 -9.68
CA LEU A 33 7.78 -2.65 -11.13
C LEU A 33 7.00 -3.84 -11.72
N LEU A 34 7.03 -5.00 -11.03
CA LEU A 34 6.27 -6.17 -11.46
C LEU A 34 4.76 -5.91 -11.47
N SER A 35 4.24 -5.13 -10.54
CA SER A 35 2.81 -4.78 -10.51
C SER A 35 2.41 -3.87 -11.64
N ILE A 36 3.22 -2.87 -11.97
CA ILE A 36 3.00 -2.01 -13.13
C ILE A 36 2.99 -2.85 -14.42
N THR A 37 3.91 -3.81 -14.56
CA THR A 37 3.96 -4.66 -15.76
C THR A 37 2.75 -5.60 -15.85
N ARG A 38 2.22 -6.11 -14.75
CA ARG A 38 0.99 -6.92 -14.72
C ARG A 38 -0.22 -6.11 -15.19
N ILE A 39 -0.35 -4.87 -14.75
CA ILE A 39 -1.44 -3.98 -15.17
C ILE A 39 -1.34 -3.64 -16.66
N GLN A 40 -0.12 -3.40 -17.17
CA GLN A 40 0.09 -3.02 -18.59
C GLN A 40 -0.01 -4.19 -19.57
N SER A 41 0.35 -5.41 -19.16
CA SER A 41 0.39 -6.58 -20.05
C SER A 41 -0.99 -7.14 -20.39
N ASN A 42 -2.04 -6.78 -19.66
CA ASN A 42 -3.39 -7.29 -19.84
C ASN A 42 -4.28 -6.45 -20.77
N GLY A 43 -3.80 -5.34 -21.35
CA GLY A 43 -4.62 -4.47 -22.18
C GLY A 43 -3.96 -4.01 -23.48
N SER A 44 -4.59 -4.32 -24.60
CA SER A 44 -4.39 -3.64 -25.89
C SER A 44 -5.30 -2.40 -26.04
N ASP A 45 -6.13 -2.11 -25.03
CA ASP A 45 -7.04 -0.96 -24.97
C ASP A 45 -6.55 0.08 -23.96
N THR A 46 -6.99 1.30 -24.13
CA THR A 46 -6.56 2.52 -23.41
C THR A 46 -6.83 2.54 -21.89
N GLN A 47 -7.40 1.48 -21.31
CA GLN A 47 -7.62 1.34 -19.87
C GLN A 47 -6.85 0.16 -19.27
N PRO A 48 -6.21 0.32 -18.10
CA PRO A 48 -5.55 -0.77 -17.42
C PRO A 48 -6.61 -1.77 -16.93
N HIS A 49 -6.53 -3.01 -17.39
CA HIS A 49 -7.40 -4.10 -16.97
C HIS A 49 -6.61 -5.13 -16.16
N VAL A 50 -7.21 -5.58 -15.08
CA VAL A 50 -6.70 -6.65 -14.22
C VAL A 50 -7.68 -7.82 -14.28
N LYS A 51 -7.15 -9.05 -14.29
CA LYS A 51 -7.99 -10.25 -14.19
C LYS A 51 -8.47 -10.38 -12.74
N LYS A 52 -9.69 -9.95 -12.49
CA LYS A 52 -10.33 -10.10 -11.18
C LYS A 52 -11.01 -11.46 -11.08
N VAL A 53 -10.90 -12.09 -9.94
CA VAL A 53 -11.65 -13.28 -9.55
C VAL A 53 -12.30 -13.02 -8.19
N PRO A 54 -13.49 -13.60 -7.91
CA PRO A 54 -14.06 -13.49 -6.58
C PRO A 54 -13.16 -14.19 -5.56
N GLU A 55 -12.60 -13.43 -4.63
CA GLU A 55 -11.69 -13.91 -3.58
C GLU A 55 -12.26 -13.64 -2.20
N PRO A 56 -12.06 -14.54 -1.22
CA PRO A 56 -12.44 -14.27 0.16
C PRO A 56 -11.64 -13.09 0.72
N LEU A 57 -12.33 -12.02 1.10
CA LEU A 57 -11.70 -10.80 1.63
C LEU A 57 -10.77 -11.10 2.81
N GLU A 58 -11.23 -11.92 3.73
CA GLU A 58 -10.49 -12.25 4.96
C GLU A 58 -9.17 -12.96 4.67
N GLU A 59 -9.11 -13.83 3.66
CA GLU A 59 -7.88 -14.54 3.28
C GLU A 59 -6.83 -13.56 2.75
N VAL A 60 -7.21 -12.68 1.82
CA VAL A 60 -6.30 -11.69 1.22
C VAL A 60 -5.77 -10.73 2.29
N VAL A 61 -6.64 -10.25 3.17
CA VAL A 61 -6.25 -9.37 4.28
C VAL A 61 -5.33 -10.08 5.25
N SER A 62 -5.63 -11.34 5.60
CA SER A 62 -4.82 -12.14 6.52
C SER A 62 -3.40 -12.38 5.98
N GLU A 63 -3.27 -12.68 4.69
CA GLU A 63 -1.96 -12.84 4.04
C GLU A 63 -1.15 -11.54 4.04
N ALA A 64 -1.78 -10.42 3.73
CA ALA A 64 -1.13 -9.11 3.79
C ALA A 64 -0.63 -8.78 5.22
N ILE A 65 -1.46 -9.04 6.25
CA ILE A 65 -1.12 -8.81 7.65
C ILE A 65 0.04 -9.70 8.09
N GLN A 66 0.02 -10.99 7.75
CA GLN A 66 1.12 -11.92 8.08
C GLN A 66 2.44 -11.46 7.45
N ARG A 67 2.40 -11.01 6.20
CA ARG A 67 3.55 -10.46 5.48
C ARG A 67 4.07 -9.19 6.14
N TYR A 68 3.15 -8.30 6.54
CA TYR A 68 3.47 -7.07 7.27
C TYR A 68 4.14 -7.34 8.61
N HIS A 69 3.58 -8.20 9.46
CA HIS A 69 4.16 -8.55 10.76
C HIS A 69 5.52 -9.23 10.66
N LYS A 70 5.72 -10.08 9.63
CA LYS A 70 7.03 -10.69 9.38
C LYS A 70 8.11 -9.64 9.08
N ARG A 71 7.73 -8.55 8.43
CA ARG A 71 8.65 -7.46 8.04
C ARG A 71 8.83 -6.43 9.13
N TYR A 72 7.77 -6.12 9.85
CA TYR A 72 7.69 -5.11 10.91
C TYR A 72 7.18 -5.73 12.22
N PRO A 73 7.99 -6.61 12.87
CA PRO A 73 7.55 -7.35 14.06
C PRO A 73 7.26 -6.45 15.27
N ASP A 74 7.86 -5.27 15.32
CA ASP A 74 7.70 -4.31 16.40
C ASP A 74 6.54 -3.32 16.17
N SER A 75 5.82 -3.45 15.07
CA SER A 75 4.68 -2.59 14.75
C SER A 75 3.42 -3.07 15.47
N GLU A 76 2.75 -2.16 16.16
CA GLU A 76 1.41 -2.41 16.70
C GLU A 76 0.37 -2.14 15.61
N LEU A 77 -0.31 -3.20 15.14
CA LEU A 77 -1.36 -3.13 14.14
C LEU A 77 -2.70 -3.58 14.74
N LYS A 78 -3.70 -2.70 14.68
CA LYS A 78 -5.09 -3.02 15.03
C LYS A 78 -5.89 -3.25 13.76
N VAL A 79 -6.57 -4.39 13.69
CA VAL A 79 -7.33 -4.78 12.50
C VAL A 79 -8.79 -4.97 12.85
N LYS A 80 -9.67 -4.40 12.03
CA LYS A 80 -11.12 -4.63 12.05
C LYS A 80 -11.57 -5.04 10.66
N ILE A 81 -12.24 -6.18 10.59
CA ILE A 81 -12.79 -6.75 9.35
C ILE A 81 -14.30 -6.92 9.54
N PRO A 82 -15.13 -6.82 8.51
CA PRO A 82 -16.55 -7.15 8.58
C PRO A 82 -16.77 -8.56 9.15
N GLU A 83 -17.83 -8.75 9.93
CA GLU A 83 -18.19 -10.06 10.50
C GLU A 83 -18.76 -11.01 9.43
N ASP A 84 -19.37 -10.47 8.39
CA ASP A 84 -19.93 -11.23 7.28
C ASP A 84 -18.85 -11.72 6.33
N PHE A 85 -19.03 -12.95 5.81
CA PHE A 85 -18.15 -13.51 4.79
C PHE A 85 -18.36 -12.80 3.46
N LEU A 86 -17.33 -12.11 2.97
CA LEU A 86 -17.38 -11.32 1.75
C LEU A 86 -16.48 -11.92 0.65
N MET A 87 -17.07 -12.12 -0.53
CA MET A 87 -16.35 -12.43 -1.76
C MET A 87 -16.23 -11.14 -2.58
N VAL A 88 -14.99 -10.72 -2.86
CA VAL A 88 -14.73 -9.46 -3.56
C VAL A 88 -13.96 -9.75 -4.86
N PRO A 89 -14.43 -9.27 -6.02
CA PRO A 89 -13.73 -9.45 -7.29
C PRO A 89 -12.40 -8.67 -7.29
N MET A 90 -11.26 -9.38 -7.22
CA MET A 90 -9.95 -8.76 -7.19
C MET A 90 -8.84 -9.66 -7.73
N ASP A 91 -7.68 -9.09 -8.00
CA ASP A 91 -6.40 -9.82 -8.05
C ASP A 91 -5.79 -9.77 -6.65
N PRO A 92 -5.72 -10.92 -5.92
CA PRO A 92 -5.31 -10.95 -4.52
C PRO A 92 -3.89 -10.43 -4.33
N THR A 93 -2.96 -10.76 -5.24
CA THR A 93 -1.56 -10.31 -5.14
C THR A 93 -1.43 -8.80 -5.24
N LEU A 94 -2.21 -8.18 -6.14
CA LEU A 94 -2.17 -6.73 -6.32
C LEU A 94 -2.83 -6.01 -5.13
N ILE A 95 -3.92 -6.54 -4.58
CA ILE A 95 -4.57 -5.94 -3.42
C ILE A 95 -3.75 -6.11 -2.15
N GLU A 96 -3.11 -7.28 -1.93
CA GLU A 96 -2.11 -7.43 -0.86
C GLU A 96 -1.03 -6.37 -0.95
N GLN A 97 -0.54 -6.06 -2.16
CA GLN A 97 0.47 -5.01 -2.34
C GLN A 97 -0.05 -3.62 -1.99
N VAL A 98 -1.31 -3.28 -2.31
CA VAL A 98 -1.93 -2.01 -1.89
C VAL A 98 -1.93 -1.92 -0.37
N ILE A 99 -2.42 -2.97 0.32
CA ILE A 99 -2.47 -3.03 1.78
C ILE A 99 -1.06 -2.87 2.36
N MET A 100 -0.08 -3.62 1.86
CA MET A 100 1.31 -3.52 2.30
C MET A 100 1.89 -2.12 2.14
N ASN A 101 1.72 -1.50 0.97
CA ASN A 101 2.24 -0.16 0.70
C ASN A 101 1.62 0.89 1.64
N LEU A 102 0.32 0.79 1.94
CA LEU A 102 -0.35 1.71 2.85
C LEU A 102 0.08 1.50 4.30
N LEU A 103 0.21 0.24 4.77
CA LEU A 103 0.70 -0.08 6.10
C LEU A 103 2.16 0.34 6.29
N GLU A 104 3.02 0.13 5.28
CA GLU A 104 4.41 0.59 5.30
C GLU A 104 4.51 2.11 5.34
N ASN A 105 3.68 2.80 4.56
CA ASN A 105 3.59 4.25 4.59
C ASN A 105 3.20 4.75 5.99
N ALA A 106 2.19 4.14 6.59
CA ALA A 106 1.77 4.44 7.95
C ALA A 106 2.91 4.20 8.95
N TRP A 107 3.61 3.06 8.88
CA TRP A 107 4.75 2.74 9.75
C TRP A 107 5.88 3.77 9.68
N VAL A 108 6.23 4.17 8.47
CA VAL A 108 7.33 5.14 8.24
C VAL A 108 6.97 6.53 8.77
N HIS A 109 5.70 6.94 8.67
CA HIS A 109 5.26 8.30 9.00
C HIS A 109 4.60 8.44 10.38
N ALA A 110 4.06 7.35 10.95
CA ALA A 110 3.49 7.36 12.31
C ALA A 110 4.54 7.61 13.39
N GLY A 111 5.77 7.17 13.16
CA GLY A 111 6.78 7.15 14.23
C GLY A 111 6.36 6.20 15.35
N THR A 112 6.53 6.62 16.62
CA THR A 112 6.17 5.82 17.82
C THR A 112 4.88 6.30 18.48
N ARG A 113 4.02 7.01 17.77
CA ARG A 113 2.90 7.76 18.38
C ARG A 113 1.61 6.98 18.58
N GLY A 114 1.57 5.71 18.24
CA GLY A 114 0.37 4.90 18.41
C GLY A 114 0.31 3.71 17.48
N PRO A 115 -0.72 2.88 17.60
CA PRO A 115 -0.94 1.75 16.71
C PRO A 115 -1.33 2.23 15.31
N ILE A 116 -0.97 1.45 14.29
CA ILE A 116 -1.56 1.58 12.97
C ILE A 116 -2.92 0.87 13.01
N GLU A 117 -3.93 1.46 12.39
CA GLU A 117 -5.27 0.87 12.32
C GLU A 117 -5.61 0.51 10.88
N LEU A 118 -6.01 -0.74 10.65
CA LEU A 118 -6.62 -1.20 9.40
C LEU A 118 -8.09 -1.52 9.71
N ASP A 119 -9.01 -0.68 9.22
CA ASP A 119 -10.45 -0.81 9.39
C ASP A 119 -11.10 -1.06 8.02
N ILE A 120 -11.78 -2.18 7.85
CA ILE A 120 -12.40 -2.57 6.58
C ILE A 120 -13.90 -2.61 6.79
N LYS A 121 -14.64 -1.98 5.87
CA LYS A 121 -16.08 -1.86 5.94
C LYS A 121 -16.74 -2.18 4.62
N GLU A 122 -17.89 -2.81 4.71
CA GLU A 122 -18.83 -2.88 3.61
C GLU A 122 -19.64 -1.57 3.57
N GLU A 123 -19.57 -0.85 2.46
CA GLU A 123 -20.26 0.42 2.24
C GLU A 123 -21.04 0.36 0.92
N GLU A 124 -22.37 0.23 1.00
CA GLU A 124 -23.26 0.11 -0.16
C GLU A 124 -22.86 -1.03 -1.10
N LYS A 125 -22.17 -0.71 -2.21
CA LYS A 125 -21.73 -1.66 -3.23
C LYS A 125 -20.22 -1.90 -3.20
N ASN A 126 -19.51 -1.32 -2.25
CA ASN A 126 -18.06 -1.36 -2.17
C ASN A 126 -17.59 -1.95 -0.84
N VAL A 127 -16.41 -2.55 -0.87
CA VAL A 127 -15.61 -2.76 0.33
C VAL A 127 -14.59 -1.63 0.40
N VAL A 128 -14.54 -0.93 1.53
CA VAL A 128 -13.64 0.21 1.75
C VAL A 128 -12.63 -0.14 2.84
N PHE A 129 -11.37 0.08 2.52
CA PHE A 129 -10.23 -0.14 3.41
C PHE A 129 -9.73 1.21 3.91
N TYR A 130 -9.59 1.35 5.22
CA TYR A 130 -9.06 2.54 5.88
C TYR A 130 -7.78 2.18 6.62
N VAL A 131 -6.66 2.81 6.28
CA VAL A 131 -5.39 2.72 6.99
C VAL A 131 -5.13 4.04 7.67
N ARG A 132 -5.05 4.04 9.00
CA ARG A 132 -4.85 5.24 9.83
C ARG A 132 -3.55 5.13 10.60
N ASP A 133 -2.85 6.24 10.68
CA ASP A 133 -1.71 6.43 11.55
C ASP A 133 -1.93 7.60 12.52
N HIS A 134 -1.11 7.70 13.55
CA HIS A 134 -1.09 8.79 14.53
C HIS A 134 0.19 9.63 14.39
N GLY A 135 0.61 9.87 13.15
CA GLY A 135 1.82 10.61 12.83
C GLY A 135 1.64 12.12 12.78
N VAL A 136 2.42 12.75 11.94
CA VAL A 136 2.37 14.22 11.76
C VAL A 136 1.26 14.68 10.80
N GLY A 137 0.54 13.74 10.19
CA GLY A 137 -0.43 14.03 9.14
C GLY A 137 0.22 14.39 7.80
N ILE A 138 -0.59 14.88 6.88
CA ILE A 138 -0.22 15.26 5.51
C ILE A 138 -0.32 16.78 5.38
N GLU A 139 0.68 17.42 4.78
CA GLU A 139 0.60 18.83 4.43
C GLU A 139 -0.60 19.08 3.50
N PRO A 140 -1.50 20.05 3.80
CA PRO A 140 -2.74 20.24 3.05
C PRO A 140 -2.54 20.40 1.54
N GLU A 141 -1.45 21.06 1.13
CA GLU A 141 -1.11 21.30 -0.28
C GLU A 141 -0.71 20.03 -1.01
N ARG A 142 -0.28 18.99 -0.29
CA ARG A 142 0.16 17.71 -0.83
C ARG A 142 -0.96 16.69 -0.96
N ILE A 143 -2.04 16.82 -0.20
CA ILE A 143 -3.14 15.83 -0.18
C ILE A 143 -3.67 15.55 -1.58
N ALA A 144 -3.91 16.59 -2.38
CA ALA A 144 -4.47 16.44 -3.73
C ALA A 144 -3.55 15.70 -4.71
N GLN A 145 -2.24 15.68 -4.46
CA GLN A 145 -1.23 15.15 -5.38
C GLN A 145 -0.46 13.94 -4.82
N ILE A 146 -0.81 13.49 -3.60
CA ILE A 146 -0.03 12.48 -2.88
C ILE A 146 0.03 11.13 -3.61
N PHE A 147 -0.96 10.86 -4.45
CA PHE A 147 -1.04 9.65 -5.28
C PHE A 147 -0.49 9.83 -6.70
N ASP A 148 -0.08 11.04 -7.11
CA ASP A 148 0.30 11.30 -8.51
C ASP A 148 1.77 11.00 -8.83
N GLY A 149 2.53 10.48 -7.85
CA GLY A 149 3.95 10.13 -7.98
C GLY A 149 4.84 11.35 -8.18
N CYS A 150 6.04 11.37 -7.62
CA CYS A 150 7.12 12.35 -7.85
C CYS A 150 6.75 13.85 -7.77
N ALA A 151 5.66 14.22 -7.13
CA ALA A 151 5.29 15.62 -6.87
C ALA A 151 6.05 16.19 -5.65
N GLY A 152 7.30 15.82 -5.48
CA GLY A 152 8.16 16.36 -4.43
C GLY A 152 9.60 16.12 -4.79
N ALA A 153 10.39 17.19 -4.84
CA ALA A 153 11.82 17.18 -5.08
C ALA A 153 12.50 15.98 -4.41
N ILE A 154 13.38 15.35 -5.15
CA ILE A 154 14.36 14.41 -4.62
C ILE A 154 15.20 15.19 -3.60
N ASP A 155 14.74 15.27 -2.38
CA ASP A 155 15.56 15.64 -1.26
C ASP A 155 16.51 14.46 -1.03
N HIS A 156 17.76 14.62 -1.42
CA HIS A 156 18.80 13.60 -1.31
C HIS A 156 19.06 13.12 0.12
N GLU A 157 18.45 13.74 1.13
CA GLU A 157 18.54 13.31 2.53
C GLU A 157 17.40 12.35 2.97
N SER A 158 16.29 12.28 2.24
CA SER A 158 15.19 11.36 2.53
C SER A 158 15.27 10.11 1.66
N ARG A 159 16.18 9.20 1.93
CA ARG A 159 16.20 7.83 1.35
C ARG A 159 14.96 6.99 1.69
N LYS A 160 14.03 7.50 2.46
CA LYS A 160 12.80 6.84 2.91
C LYS A 160 11.61 7.23 2.02
N GLY A 161 11.45 6.53 0.91
CA GLY A 161 10.21 6.50 0.11
C GLY A 161 10.24 7.44 -1.11
N MET A 162 10.41 6.89 -2.31
CA MET A 162 10.37 7.61 -3.59
C MET A 162 8.97 8.09 -4.01
N GLY A 163 7.95 8.04 -3.15
CA GLY A 163 6.56 8.41 -3.52
C GLY A 163 5.92 7.47 -4.55
N ILE A 164 6.62 6.42 -4.98
CA ILE A 164 6.15 5.47 -6.00
C ILE A 164 5.07 4.54 -5.43
N GLY A 165 5.15 4.17 -4.15
CA GLY A 165 4.22 3.24 -3.53
C GLY A 165 2.76 3.71 -3.61
N LEU A 166 2.50 4.97 -3.31
CA LEU A 166 1.15 5.54 -3.37
C LEU A 166 0.61 5.66 -4.81
N SER A 167 1.44 6.02 -5.78
CA SER A 167 1.03 6.07 -7.18
C SER A 167 0.72 4.69 -7.75
N ILE A 168 1.41 3.66 -7.26
CA ILE A 168 1.11 2.26 -7.58
C ILE A 168 -0.20 1.83 -6.94
N CYS A 169 -0.44 2.18 -5.67
CA CYS A 169 -1.75 1.94 -5.04
C CYS A 169 -2.88 2.52 -5.90
N LYS A 170 -2.75 3.78 -6.34
CA LYS A 170 -3.72 4.41 -7.24
C LYS A 170 -3.90 3.60 -8.54
N SER A 171 -2.81 3.21 -9.19
CA SER A 171 -2.87 2.46 -10.45
C SER A 171 -3.55 1.10 -10.28
N ILE A 172 -3.22 0.37 -9.21
CA ILE A 172 -3.83 -0.93 -8.90
C ILE A 172 -5.33 -0.77 -8.61
N VAL A 173 -5.69 0.16 -7.74
CA VAL A 173 -7.08 0.37 -7.33
C VAL A 173 -7.94 0.83 -8.51
N MET A 174 -7.45 1.75 -9.33
CA MET A 174 -8.13 2.17 -10.56
C MET A 174 -8.29 1.02 -11.57
N ALA A 175 -7.30 0.12 -11.69
CA ALA A 175 -7.41 -1.08 -12.53
C ALA A 175 -8.49 -2.05 -12.00
N HIS A 176 -8.79 -2.00 -10.71
CA HIS A 176 -9.90 -2.70 -10.06
C HIS A 176 -11.23 -1.93 -10.08
N GLN A 177 -11.25 -0.72 -10.71
CA GLN A 177 -12.43 0.16 -10.77
C GLN A 177 -12.85 0.72 -9.41
N GLY A 178 -11.89 0.84 -8.50
CA GLY A 178 -12.03 1.49 -7.21
C GLY A 178 -11.43 2.89 -7.21
N ASP A 179 -11.54 3.55 -6.06
CA ASP A 179 -11.03 4.90 -5.81
C ASP A 179 -10.08 4.90 -4.63
N VAL A 180 -9.13 5.86 -4.62
CA VAL A 180 -8.20 6.08 -3.50
C VAL A 180 -8.36 7.50 -2.95
N TYR A 181 -8.25 7.63 -1.63
CA TYR A 181 -8.38 8.90 -0.93
C TYR A 181 -7.32 9.02 0.17
N ALA A 182 -6.95 10.25 0.49
CA ALA A 182 -6.13 10.58 1.65
C ALA A 182 -6.69 11.83 2.34
N ARG A 183 -6.62 11.85 3.66
CA ARG A 183 -7.00 13.01 4.47
C ARG A 183 -6.27 13.01 5.80
N ASN A 184 -6.22 14.15 6.45
CA ASN A 184 -5.86 14.19 7.86
C ASN A 184 -7.04 13.69 8.70
N TYR A 185 -6.73 12.88 9.70
CA TYR A 185 -7.70 12.24 10.58
C TYR A 185 -7.18 12.31 12.02
N GLU A 186 -7.95 12.96 12.90
CA GLU A 186 -7.56 13.20 14.29
C GLU A 186 -6.16 13.83 14.38
N ASP A 187 -5.18 13.08 14.92
CA ASP A 187 -3.79 13.49 15.13
C ASP A 187 -2.82 12.87 14.12
N GLY A 188 -3.31 12.33 13.01
CA GLY A 188 -2.50 11.65 11.99
C GLY A 188 -3.09 11.73 10.59
N ALA A 189 -2.80 10.72 9.77
CA ALA A 189 -3.32 10.59 8.42
C ALA A 189 -4.21 9.34 8.27
N GLU A 190 -5.17 9.43 7.35
CA GLU A 190 -5.97 8.32 6.87
C GLU A 190 -5.80 8.20 5.37
N PHE A 191 -5.41 7.02 4.93
CA PHE A 191 -5.44 6.60 3.53
C PHE A 191 -6.54 5.57 3.36
N SER A 192 -7.37 5.71 2.33
CA SER A 192 -8.43 4.75 2.06
C SER A 192 -8.51 4.38 0.59
N PHE A 193 -8.99 3.18 0.33
CA PHE A 193 -9.34 2.74 -1.02
C PHE A 193 -10.59 1.88 -1.01
N SER A 194 -11.32 1.89 -2.13
CA SER A 194 -12.54 1.12 -2.31
C SER A 194 -12.38 0.08 -3.41
N LEU A 195 -13.08 -1.04 -3.29
CA LEU A 195 -13.23 -2.06 -4.32
C LEU A 195 -14.71 -2.36 -4.53
N PRO A 196 -15.22 -2.35 -5.78
CA PRO A 196 -16.60 -2.73 -6.05
C PRO A 196 -16.82 -4.23 -5.78
N MET A 197 -17.95 -4.56 -5.16
CA MET A 197 -18.35 -5.95 -4.86
C MET A 197 -19.05 -6.64 -6.03
N ASP A 198 -19.64 -5.90 -6.96
CA ASP A 198 -20.33 -6.42 -8.13
C ASP A 198 -19.59 -6.15 -9.44
N GLU A 199 -19.42 -7.17 -10.27
CA GLU A 199 -18.86 -7.03 -11.63
C GLU A 199 -19.88 -6.50 -12.66
N LYS A 200 -21.15 -6.29 -12.30
CA LYS A 200 -22.25 -6.22 -13.25
C LYS A 200 -22.45 -4.89 -14.00
N GLU A 201 -21.76 -3.81 -13.68
CA GLU A 201 -22.05 -2.50 -14.30
C GLU A 201 -21.27 -2.14 -15.58
N LEU A 202 -20.42 -3.02 -16.12
CA LEU A 202 -19.59 -2.70 -17.30
C LEU A 202 -20.05 -3.28 -18.64
N THR A 203 -21.14 -4.06 -18.66
CA THR A 203 -21.65 -4.69 -19.89
C THR A 203 -22.76 -3.89 -20.56
N GLU A 204 -23.36 -2.90 -19.91
CA GLU A 204 -24.55 -2.19 -20.43
C GLU A 204 -24.25 -0.94 -21.29
N GLU A 205 -23.02 -0.42 -21.32
CA GLU A 205 -22.69 0.74 -22.17
C GLU A 205 -22.20 0.38 -23.61
N LYS A 206 -22.17 -0.89 -23.98
CA LYS A 206 -21.73 -1.31 -25.33
C LYS A 206 -22.86 -1.76 -26.28
N GLU A 207 -24.13 -1.60 -25.90
CA GLU A 207 -25.29 -1.92 -26.76
C GLU A 207 -26.23 -0.72 -27.01
N LEU A 208 -25.70 0.46 -27.29
CA LEU A 208 -26.50 1.56 -27.86
C LEU A 208 -25.76 2.23 -29.01
#